data_d8f2057cc8b38e30dd48d8d687f62f1f
#
_entry.id   d8f2057cc8b38e30dd48d8d687f62f1f
#
_cell.length_a   1.000
_cell.length_b   1.000
_cell.length_c   1.000
_cell.angle_alpha   90.00
_cell.angle_beta   90.00
_cell.angle_gamma   90.00
#
_symmetry.space_group_name_H-M   'P 1'
#
loop_
_entity.id
_entity.type
_entity.pdbx_description
1 polymer ?
#
loop_
_entity_poly.entity_id
_entity_poly.type
_entity_poly.pdbx_seq_one_letter_code
_entity_poly.pdbx_strand_id
1 'polypeptide(L)' 'MIFEKIKGIISDQLGIDAEEINMESSFVDDLGADSLDIVELIMALETEFDLEIPDEDAEKISIVGDVVNYIKAHSEE' A
#
# COMPACT_ATOMS: atom_id res chain seq x y z
N MET A 1 -11.40 -7.59 5.50
CA MET A 1 -11.33 -6.14 5.45
C MET A 1 -10.14 -5.67 4.62
N ILE A 2 -10.34 -4.62 3.88
CA ILE A 2 -9.31 -4.12 2.96
C ILE A 2 -8.02 -3.76 3.68
N PHE A 3 -8.13 -3.05 4.80
CA PHE A 3 -6.95 -2.62 5.55
C PHE A 3 -6.11 -3.81 5.98
N GLU A 4 -6.75 -4.87 6.46
CA GLU A 4 -6.02 -6.05 6.91
C GLU A 4 -5.28 -6.72 5.76
N LYS A 5 -5.90 -6.79 4.60
CA LYS A 5 -5.25 -7.35 3.42
C LYS A 5 -4.06 -6.50 3.00
N ILE A 6 -4.24 -5.19 3.00
CA ILE A 6 -3.18 -4.28 2.62
C ILE A 6 -2.01 -4.36 3.59
N LYS A 7 -2.31 -4.46 4.89
CA LYS A 7 -1.26 -4.63 5.89
C LYS A 7 -0.42 -5.88 5.62
N GLY A 8 -1.10 -6.99 5.31
CA GLY A 8 -0.40 -8.24 5.02
C GLY A 8 0.50 -8.11 3.80
N ILE A 9 0.03 -7.44 2.76
CA ILE A 9 0.81 -7.25 1.55
C ILE A 9 2.02 -6.37 1.84
N ILE A 10 1.83 -5.28 2.56
CA ILE A 10 2.93 -4.39 2.93
C ILE A 10 3.96 -5.13 3.78
N SER A 11 3.48 -5.89 4.75
CA SER A 11 4.34 -6.66 5.61
C SER A 11 5.23 -7.62 4.80
N ASP A 12 4.63 -8.31 3.83
CA ASP A 12 5.36 -9.24 2.98
C ASP A 12 6.37 -8.53 2.09
N GLN A 13 5.97 -7.43 1.49
CA GLN A 13 6.83 -6.74 0.53
C GLN A 13 7.99 -6.03 1.21
N LEU A 14 7.77 -5.46 2.38
CA LEU A 14 8.80 -4.69 3.06
C LEU A 14 9.52 -5.46 4.15
N GLY A 15 9.03 -6.66 4.48
CA GLY A 15 9.67 -7.48 5.50
C GLY A 15 9.54 -6.93 6.91
N ILE A 16 8.41 -6.33 7.22
CA ILE A 16 8.16 -5.75 8.55
C ILE A 16 6.91 -6.38 9.14
N ASP A 17 6.76 -6.23 10.46
CA ASP A 17 5.60 -6.76 11.16
C ASP A 17 4.34 -5.98 10.81
N ALA A 18 3.26 -6.71 10.54
CA ALA A 18 1.98 -6.07 10.25
C ALA A 18 1.51 -5.21 11.42
N GLU A 19 1.89 -5.57 12.63
CA GLU A 19 1.50 -4.81 13.82
C GLU A 19 2.12 -3.42 13.87
N GLU A 20 3.20 -3.21 13.13
CA GLU A 20 3.85 -1.91 13.07
C GLU A 20 3.24 -1.00 12.01
N ILE A 21 2.28 -1.54 11.25
CA ILE A 21 1.67 -0.81 10.14
C ILE A 21 0.33 -0.25 10.59
N ASN A 22 0.14 1.06 10.42
CA ASN A 22 -1.16 1.68 10.70
C ASN A 22 -1.47 2.69 9.59
N MET A 23 -2.68 3.25 9.63
CA MET A 23 -3.14 4.13 8.56
C MET A 23 -2.27 5.37 8.37
N GLU A 24 -1.64 5.82 9.43
CA GLU A 24 -0.82 7.02 9.40
C GLU A 24 0.64 6.75 9.11
N SER A 25 1.03 5.49 8.99
CA SER A 25 2.43 5.14 8.73
C SER A 25 2.86 5.67 7.36
N SER A 26 3.99 6.36 7.33
CA SER A 26 4.58 6.82 6.08
C SER A 26 5.42 5.70 5.50
N PHE A 27 5.27 5.44 4.21
CA PHE A 27 6.04 4.37 3.57
C PHE A 27 7.53 4.65 3.64
N VAL A 28 7.94 5.88 3.43
CA VAL A 28 9.35 6.24 3.42
C VAL A 28 9.87 6.47 4.83
N ASP A 29 9.19 7.30 5.60
CA ASP A 29 9.68 7.73 6.90
C ASP A 29 9.51 6.69 8.00
N ASP A 30 8.37 6.02 8.01
CA ASP A 30 8.06 5.07 9.08
C ASP A 30 8.40 3.63 8.72
N LEU A 31 8.19 3.26 7.48
CA LEU A 31 8.37 1.87 7.05
C LEU A 31 9.69 1.65 6.31
N GLY A 32 10.41 2.70 6.01
CA GLY A 32 11.72 2.59 5.37
C GLY A 32 11.71 2.13 3.93
N ALA A 33 10.61 2.35 3.22
CA ALA A 33 10.51 1.94 1.83
C ALA A 33 11.20 2.95 0.92
N ASP A 34 11.89 2.47 -0.11
CA ASP A 34 12.41 3.37 -1.14
C ASP A 34 11.49 3.31 -2.36
N SER A 35 11.84 4.02 -3.43
CA SER A 35 10.95 4.09 -4.59
C SER A 35 10.75 2.74 -5.26
N LEU A 36 11.76 1.89 -5.27
CA LEU A 36 11.62 0.57 -5.85
C LEU A 36 10.68 -0.30 -5.01
N ASP A 37 10.78 -0.22 -3.70
CA ASP A 37 9.89 -0.95 -2.80
C ASP A 37 8.45 -0.53 -3.04
N ILE A 38 8.22 0.77 -3.21
CA ILE A 38 6.88 1.28 -3.43
C ILE A 38 6.32 0.78 -4.77
N VAL A 39 7.14 0.76 -5.82
CA VAL A 39 6.70 0.25 -7.12
C VAL A 39 6.29 -1.21 -7.00
N GLU A 40 7.09 -2.02 -6.34
CA GLU A 40 6.78 -3.44 -6.18
C GLU A 40 5.53 -3.65 -5.34
N LEU A 41 5.37 -2.82 -4.31
CA LEU A 41 4.19 -2.89 -3.47
C LEU A 41 2.93 -2.57 -4.27
N ILE A 42 2.99 -1.53 -5.08
CA ILE A 42 1.86 -1.13 -5.91
C ILE A 42 1.49 -2.24 -6.89
N MET A 43 2.49 -2.88 -7.49
CA MET A 43 2.23 -4.00 -8.39
C MET A 43 1.55 -5.16 -7.67
N ALA A 44 1.97 -5.44 -6.45
CA ALA A 44 1.35 -6.49 -5.66
C ALA A 44 -0.10 -6.16 -5.34
N LEU A 45 -0.38 -4.89 -5.03
CA LEU A 45 -1.73 -4.45 -4.73
C LEU A 45 -2.62 -4.53 -5.98
N GLU A 46 -2.08 -4.16 -7.13
CA GLU A 46 -2.82 -4.25 -8.38
C GLU A 46 -3.25 -5.69 -8.66
N THR A 47 -2.35 -6.62 -8.40
CA THR A 47 -2.62 -8.03 -8.62
C THR A 47 -3.65 -8.56 -7.63
N GLU A 48 -3.49 -8.19 -6.37
CA GLU A 48 -4.36 -8.70 -5.31
C GLU A 48 -5.79 -8.20 -5.46
N PHE A 49 -5.96 -6.95 -5.84
CA PHE A 49 -7.28 -6.32 -5.92
C PHE A 49 -7.81 -6.21 -7.35
N ASP A 50 -7.04 -6.70 -8.32
CA ASP A 50 -7.42 -6.71 -9.73
C ASP A 50 -7.82 -5.32 -10.21
N LEU A 51 -6.95 -4.35 -9.99
CA LEU A 51 -7.19 -2.99 -10.44
C LEU A 51 -5.86 -2.37 -10.88
N GLU A 52 -5.94 -1.21 -11.53
CA GLU A 52 -4.75 -0.50 -11.99
C GLU A 52 -4.57 0.77 -11.18
N ILE A 53 -3.33 1.04 -10.80
CA ILE A 53 -2.98 2.27 -10.12
C ILE A 53 -2.04 3.05 -11.04
N PRO A 54 -2.54 4.10 -11.72
CA PRO A 54 -1.69 4.90 -12.60
C PRO A 54 -0.54 5.55 -11.85
N ASP A 55 0.56 5.82 -12.55
CA ASP A 55 1.72 6.44 -11.94
C ASP A 55 1.37 7.75 -11.26
N GLU A 56 0.47 8.54 -11.87
CA GLU A 56 0.04 9.80 -11.28
C GLU A 56 -0.55 9.61 -9.90
N ASP A 57 -1.37 8.58 -9.75
CA ASP A 57 -2.00 8.30 -8.45
C ASP A 57 -0.99 7.71 -7.48
N ALA A 58 -0.09 6.88 -7.99
CA ALA A 58 0.95 6.29 -7.16
C ALA A 58 1.83 7.36 -6.53
N GLU A 59 2.10 8.44 -7.26
CA GLU A 59 2.94 9.51 -6.76
C GLU A 59 2.29 10.29 -5.61
N LYS A 60 0.97 10.20 -5.50
CA LYS A 60 0.24 10.89 -4.44
C LYS A 60 0.17 10.07 -3.15
N ILE A 61 0.59 8.83 -3.21
CA ILE A 61 0.56 7.95 -2.05
C ILE A 61 1.78 8.21 -1.19
N SER A 62 1.57 8.60 0.06
CA SER A 62 2.68 8.79 0.98
C SER A 62 2.47 8.01 2.28
N ILE A 63 1.23 7.78 2.70
CA ILE A 63 0.96 7.00 3.90
C ILE A 63 0.07 5.81 3.56
N VAL A 64 0.01 4.86 4.49
CA VAL A 64 -0.80 3.65 4.29
C VAL A 64 -2.26 3.99 4.03
N GLY A 65 -2.78 4.99 4.75
CA GLY A 65 -4.16 5.42 4.56
C GLY A 65 -4.48 5.86 3.14
N ASP A 66 -3.51 6.45 2.45
CA ASP A 66 -3.71 6.86 1.05
C ASP A 66 -4.00 5.64 0.18
N VAL A 67 -3.26 4.57 0.39
CA VAL A 67 -3.46 3.32 -0.37
C VAL A 67 -4.82 2.72 -0.04
N VAL A 68 -5.14 2.65 1.24
CA VAL A 68 -6.41 2.07 1.67
C VAL A 68 -7.57 2.84 1.06
N ASN A 69 -7.52 4.16 1.13
CA ASN A 69 -8.59 4.99 0.59
C ASN A 69 -8.71 4.85 -0.93
N TYR A 70 -7.56 4.79 -1.61
CA TYR A 70 -7.56 4.62 -3.06
C TYR A 70 -8.22 3.30 -3.45
N ILE A 71 -7.84 2.22 -2.79
CA ILE A 71 -8.38 0.91 -3.12
C ILE A 71 -9.87 0.82 -2.79
N LYS A 72 -10.28 1.40 -1.66
CA LYS A 72 -11.69 1.43 -1.31
C LYS A 72 -12.53 2.18 -2.34
N ALA A 73 -11.96 3.24 -2.89
CA ALA A 73 -12.67 4.04 -3.89
C ALA A 73 -12.76 3.35 -5.25
N HIS A 74 -11.82 2.45 -5.55
CA HIS A 74 -11.73 1.82 -6.86
C HIS A 74 -12.07 0.33 -6.86
N SER A 75 -12.37 -0.25 -5.72
CA SER A 75 -12.79 -1.65 -5.65
C SER A 75 -14.21 -1.68 -5.12
N GLU A 76 -14.83 -2.86 -5.19
CA GLU A 76 -16.22 -3.00 -4.76
C GLU A 76 -16.37 -3.43 -3.32
N GLU A 77 -15.29 -3.54 -2.60
CA GLU A 77 -15.37 -3.94 -1.20
C GLU A 77 -15.66 -2.80 -0.27
#